data_7e8574469516312bc1d2a83bc17106a1
#
_entry.id   7e8574469516312bc1d2a83bc17106a1
#
_cell.length_a   1.000
_cell.length_b   1.000
_cell.length_c   1.000
_cell.angle_alpha   90.00
_cell.angle_beta   90.00
_cell.angle_gamma   90.00
#
_symmetry.space_group_name_H-M   'P 1'
#
loop_
_entity.id
_entity.type
_entity.pdbx_description
1 polymer ?
#
loop_
_entity_poly.entity_id
_entity_poly.type
_entity_poly.pdbx_seq_one_letter_code
_entity_poly.pdbx_strand_id
1 'polypeptide(L)'
;MIPKRFADKNFEAYEATEKGQYQALKSCLDFAQELKTDWFSGKTLLLIGTPGTGKTHLACAVGHDAIKQGRTVLYTTVTRLLEDIKSSWNDKDRSVKNIIARYVSVDLLILDEIGAFRGISEREKDYLFEVINTRYEQMKPMIAVSNLRLSGVDSIEAYLEERSFDRLCEQARLVVFGWESFRRKSLC
;
A
#
# COMPACT_ATOMS: atom_id res chain seq x y z
N MET A 1 3.50 10.01 6.97
CA MET A 1 4.19 11.01 6.11
C MET A 1 4.79 10.29 4.92
N ILE A 2 4.67 10.82 3.70
CA ILE A 2 5.27 10.26 2.48
C ILE A 2 6.76 10.62 2.45
N PRO A 3 7.68 9.70 2.12
CA PRO A 3 9.12 9.96 2.06
C PRO A 3 9.48 11.07 1.06
N LYS A 4 10.55 11.84 1.35
CA LYS A 4 11.06 12.93 0.49
C LYS A 4 11.30 12.49 -0.96
N ARG A 5 11.77 11.24 -1.17
CA ARG A 5 11.99 10.64 -2.50
C ARG A 5 10.73 10.64 -3.38
N PHE A 6 9.55 10.66 -2.77
CA PHE A 6 8.25 10.61 -3.46
C PHE A 6 7.47 11.92 -3.31
N ALA A 7 8.11 13.01 -2.90
CA ALA A 7 7.45 14.29 -2.68
C ALA A 7 6.88 14.90 -3.98
N ASP A 8 7.50 14.60 -5.11
CA ASP A 8 7.11 15.03 -6.46
C ASP A 8 6.18 14.05 -7.19
N LYS A 9 5.85 12.90 -6.58
CA LYS A 9 5.04 11.85 -7.21
C LYS A 9 3.55 12.15 -7.06
N ASN A 10 3.04 13.00 -7.95
CA ASN A 10 1.62 13.36 -8.08
C ASN A 10 1.05 12.79 -9.39
N PHE A 11 -0.25 12.98 -9.63
CA PHE A 11 -0.92 12.49 -10.84
C PHE A 11 -0.44 13.18 -12.11
N GLU A 12 -0.12 14.49 -12.03
CA GLU A 12 0.34 15.30 -13.16
C GLU A 12 1.74 14.89 -13.63
N ALA A 13 2.59 14.41 -12.70
CA ALA A 13 3.93 13.93 -12.99
C ALA A 13 3.97 12.46 -13.48
N TYR A 14 2.82 11.77 -13.56
CA TYR A 14 2.77 10.41 -14.08
C TYR A 14 2.66 10.41 -15.61
N GLU A 15 3.75 10.03 -16.27
CA GLU A 15 3.81 9.92 -17.72
C GLU A 15 3.20 8.59 -18.18
N ALA A 16 2.00 8.64 -18.76
CA ALA A 16 1.35 7.50 -19.40
C ALA A 16 1.58 7.55 -20.92
N THR A 17 2.18 6.51 -21.50
CA THR A 17 2.46 6.38 -22.94
C THR A 17 1.74 5.19 -23.55
N GLU A 18 1.22 4.28 -22.76
CA GLU A 18 0.56 3.05 -23.18
C GLU A 18 -0.84 2.93 -22.57
N LYS A 19 -1.74 2.23 -23.25
CA LYS A 19 -3.13 2.04 -22.83
C LYS A 19 -3.24 1.54 -21.37
N GLY A 20 -2.40 0.59 -20.98
CA GLY A 20 -2.38 0.05 -19.61
C GLY A 20 -2.03 1.10 -18.54
N GLN A 21 -1.09 2.00 -18.86
CA GLN A 21 -0.68 3.10 -17.97
C GLN A 21 -1.80 4.14 -17.82
N TYR A 22 -2.50 4.50 -18.91
CA TYR A 22 -3.67 5.37 -18.83
C TYR A 22 -4.80 4.76 -18.00
N GLN A 23 -5.03 3.45 -18.14
CA GLN A 23 -6.03 2.74 -17.33
C GLN A 23 -5.66 2.73 -15.84
N ALA A 24 -4.39 2.48 -15.51
CA ALA A 24 -3.90 2.51 -14.13
C ALA A 24 -4.02 3.92 -13.53
N LEU A 25 -3.60 4.96 -14.27
CA LEU A 25 -3.75 6.36 -13.86
C LEU A 25 -5.22 6.68 -13.59
N LYS A 26 -6.12 6.35 -14.53
CA LYS A 26 -7.56 6.57 -14.38
C LYS A 26 -8.10 5.86 -13.14
N SER A 27 -7.77 4.58 -12.94
CA SER A 27 -8.25 3.80 -11.78
C SER A 27 -7.82 4.42 -10.45
N CYS A 28 -6.59 4.97 -10.38
CA CYS A 28 -6.10 5.65 -9.18
C CYS A 28 -6.77 7.02 -8.98
N LEU A 29 -7.05 7.77 -10.04
CA LEU A 29 -7.82 9.02 -9.99
C LEU A 29 -9.26 8.77 -9.52
N ASP A 30 -9.92 7.75 -10.09
CA ASP A 30 -11.29 7.36 -9.72
C ASP A 30 -11.34 6.95 -8.23
N PHE A 31 -10.35 6.18 -7.76
CA PHE A 31 -10.24 5.81 -6.35
C PHE A 31 -10.06 7.06 -5.45
N ALA A 32 -9.17 7.98 -5.82
CA ALA A 32 -8.98 9.22 -5.06
C ALA A 32 -10.26 10.07 -5.03
N GLN A 33 -11.01 10.12 -6.13
CA GLN A 33 -12.28 10.85 -6.20
C GLN A 33 -13.36 10.19 -5.33
N GLU A 34 -13.44 8.87 -5.31
CA GLU A 34 -14.37 8.14 -4.46
C GLU A 34 -14.09 8.38 -2.96
N LEU A 35 -12.81 8.43 -2.58
CA LEU A 35 -12.44 8.77 -1.21
C LEU A 35 -12.93 10.18 -0.81
N LYS A 36 -13.02 11.14 -1.74
CA LYS A 36 -13.55 12.49 -1.44
C LYS A 36 -15.03 12.46 -1.03
N THR A 37 -15.79 11.53 -1.61
CA THR A 37 -17.24 11.42 -1.34
C THR A 37 -17.55 10.52 -0.15
N ASP A 38 -16.75 9.47 0.05
CA ASP A 38 -16.95 8.49 1.12
C ASP A 38 -15.61 7.99 1.65
N TRP A 39 -15.06 8.72 2.62
CA TRP A 39 -13.74 8.44 3.18
C TRP A 39 -13.70 7.13 3.99
N PHE A 40 -14.77 6.84 4.71
CA PHE A 40 -14.84 5.66 5.60
C PHE A 40 -15.58 4.48 4.95
N SER A 41 -15.34 4.26 3.68
CA SER A 41 -15.95 3.17 2.91
C SER A 41 -15.22 1.82 3.05
N GLY A 42 -14.07 1.77 3.74
CA GLY A 42 -13.25 0.56 3.85
C GLY A 42 -12.55 0.14 2.55
N LYS A 43 -12.57 0.99 1.52
CA LYS A 43 -12.02 0.65 0.20
C LYS A 43 -10.52 0.43 0.23
N THR A 44 -10.07 -0.57 -0.49
CA THR A 44 -8.64 -0.86 -0.73
C THR A 44 -8.28 -0.63 -2.19
N LEU A 45 -7.13 0.02 -2.44
CA LEU A 45 -6.50 0.07 -3.76
C LEU A 45 -5.34 -0.92 -3.78
N LEU A 46 -5.45 -1.99 -4.56
CA LEU A 46 -4.44 -3.03 -4.67
C LEU A 46 -3.66 -2.88 -5.98
N LEU A 47 -2.39 -2.46 -5.89
CA LEU A 47 -1.50 -2.23 -7.01
C LEU A 47 -0.48 -3.36 -7.12
N ILE A 48 -0.57 -4.20 -8.15
CA ILE A 48 0.32 -5.34 -8.34
C ILE A 48 1.02 -5.31 -9.70
N GLY A 49 2.18 -5.94 -9.80
CA GLY A 49 2.90 -6.08 -11.06
C GLY A 49 4.41 -5.90 -10.94
N THR A 50 5.12 -5.91 -12.06
CA THR A 50 6.58 -5.91 -12.11
C THR A 50 7.22 -4.65 -11.52
N PRO A 51 8.47 -4.72 -11.01
CA PRO A 51 9.18 -3.56 -10.46
C PRO A 51 9.41 -2.46 -11.51
N GLY A 52 9.35 -1.20 -11.05
CA GLY A 52 9.69 -0.03 -11.90
C GLY A 52 8.58 0.43 -12.83
N THR A 53 7.35 -0.09 -12.70
CA THR A 53 6.19 0.22 -13.55
C THR A 53 5.35 1.41 -13.06
N GLY A 54 5.70 2.04 -11.92
CA GLY A 54 5.02 3.24 -11.43
C GLY A 54 3.96 3.01 -10.34
N LYS A 55 3.84 1.79 -9.77
CA LYS A 55 2.91 1.49 -8.67
C LYS A 55 3.05 2.44 -7.48
N THR A 56 4.26 2.53 -6.93
CA THR A 56 4.56 3.44 -5.80
C THR A 56 4.32 4.90 -6.16
N HIS A 57 4.56 5.31 -7.42
CA HIS A 57 4.25 6.65 -7.90
C HIS A 57 2.75 6.95 -7.75
N LEU A 58 1.90 6.11 -8.32
CA LEU A 58 0.45 6.31 -8.25
C LEU A 58 -0.12 6.15 -6.83
N ALA A 59 0.44 5.23 -6.02
CA ALA A 59 0.09 5.14 -4.60
C ALA A 59 0.38 6.45 -3.86
N CYS A 60 1.56 7.05 -4.09
CA CYS A 60 1.93 8.34 -3.49
C CYS A 60 1.10 9.49 -4.05
N ALA A 61 0.72 9.46 -5.34
CA ALA A 61 -0.15 10.46 -5.95
C ALA A 61 -1.52 10.52 -5.26
N VAL A 62 -2.15 9.36 -4.99
CA VAL A 62 -3.38 9.28 -4.18
C VAL A 62 -3.12 9.82 -2.77
N GLY A 63 -1.98 9.48 -2.15
CA GLY A 63 -1.61 9.96 -0.83
C GLY A 63 -1.45 11.48 -0.78
N HIS A 64 -0.83 12.10 -1.79
CA HIS A 64 -0.71 13.56 -1.89
C HIS A 64 -2.06 14.25 -2.09
N ASP A 65 -2.95 13.64 -2.89
CA ASP A 65 -4.32 14.17 -3.05
C ASP A 65 -5.10 14.11 -1.73
N ALA A 66 -4.95 13.05 -0.95
CA ALA A 66 -5.53 12.92 0.38
C ALA A 66 -4.98 13.99 1.37
N ILE A 67 -3.67 14.26 1.34
CA ILE A 67 -3.05 15.31 2.16
C ILE A 67 -3.59 16.70 1.78
N LYS A 68 -3.77 16.99 0.50
CA LYS A 68 -4.39 18.25 0.04
C LYS A 68 -5.81 18.43 0.58
N GLN A 69 -6.50 17.34 0.91
CA GLN A 69 -7.83 17.34 1.54
C GLN A 69 -7.77 17.41 3.08
N GLY A 70 -6.60 17.63 3.68
CA GLY A 70 -6.42 17.68 5.13
C GLY A 70 -6.41 16.32 5.83
N ARG A 71 -6.23 15.21 5.08
CA ARG A 71 -6.18 13.86 5.64
C ARG A 71 -4.79 13.47 6.09
N THR A 72 -4.73 12.67 7.13
CA THR A 72 -3.49 12.08 7.63
C THR A 72 -3.11 10.86 6.79
N VAL A 73 -1.89 10.87 6.23
CA VAL A 73 -1.37 9.79 5.38
C VAL A 73 -0.07 9.26 5.93
N LEU A 74 0.03 7.94 6.03
CA LEU A 74 1.26 7.24 6.37
C LEU A 74 1.66 6.30 5.23
N TYR A 75 2.86 6.52 4.69
CA TYR A 75 3.53 5.57 3.80
C TYR A 75 4.51 4.73 4.62
N THR A 76 4.47 3.43 4.43
CA THR A 76 5.45 2.50 4.99
C THR A 76 5.65 1.30 4.05
N THR A 77 6.78 0.61 4.21
CA THR A 77 6.96 -0.75 3.64
C THR A 77 6.60 -1.78 4.70
N VAL A 78 6.28 -3.01 4.28
CA VAL A 78 6.06 -4.14 5.21
C VAL A 78 7.29 -4.33 6.10
N THR A 79 8.48 -4.32 5.50
CA THR A 79 9.75 -4.47 6.24
C THR A 79 9.87 -3.44 7.35
N ARG A 80 9.64 -2.15 7.05
CA ARG A 80 9.76 -1.08 8.04
C ARG A 80 8.70 -1.17 9.15
N LEU A 81 7.47 -1.56 8.81
CA LEU A 81 6.42 -1.80 9.80
C LEU A 81 6.87 -2.90 10.80
N LEU A 82 7.38 -4.01 10.28
CA LEU A 82 7.84 -5.12 11.10
C LEU A 82 9.10 -4.76 11.93
N GLU A 83 10.02 -3.98 11.37
CA GLU A 83 11.18 -3.45 12.10
C GLU A 83 10.76 -2.50 13.24
N ASP A 84 9.82 -1.58 12.99
CA ASP A 84 9.26 -0.71 14.02
C ASP A 84 8.66 -1.53 15.18
N ILE A 85 7.92 -2.62 14.87
CA ILE A 85 7.37 -3.52 15.89
C ILE A 85 8.47 -4.26 16.66
N LYS A 86 9.45 -4.82 15.96
CA LYS A 86 10.59 -5.53 16.61
C LYS A 86 11.40 -4.61 17.51
N SER A 87 11.56 -3.35 17.14
CA SER A 87 12.30 -2.37 17.93
C SER A 87 11.69 -2.15 19.33
N SER A 88 10.38 -2.41 19.49
CA SER A 88 9.70 -2.28 20.77
C SER A 88 9.99 -3.42 21.74
N TRP A 89 10.49 -4.56 21.28
CA TRP A 89 10.71 -5.72 22.17
C TRP A 89 11.80 -5.49 23.21
N ASN A 90 12.74 -4.60 22.91
CA ASN A 90 13.86 -4.25 23.78
C ASN A 90 13.69 -2.86 24.45
N ASP A 91 12.54 -2.22 24.27
CA ASP A 91 12.26 -0.87 24.76
C ASP A 91 11.06 -0.91 25.71
N LYS A 92 11.30 -0.67 27.02
CA LYS A 92 10.26 -0.71 28.06
C LYS A 92 9.20 0.39 27.90
N ASP A 93 9.54 1.46 27.22
CA ASP A 93 8.66 2.64 27.01
C ASP A 93 7.83 2.52 25.72
N ARG A 94 8.12 1.52 24.87
CA ARG A 94 7.42 1.27 23.61
C ARG A 94 6.66 -0.04 23.67
N SER A 95 5.35 0.00 23.50
CA SER A 95 4.54 -1.22 23.37
C SER A 95 4.22 -1.49 21.89
N VAL A 96 4.18 -2.77 21.51
CA VAL A 96 3.70 -3.22 20.19
C VAL A 96 2.35 -2.57 19.86
N LYS A 97 1.44 -2.51 20.83
CA LYS A 97 0.11 -1.89 20.70
C LYS A 97 0.19 -0.42 20.26
N ASN A 98 1.10 0.36 20.86
CA ASN A 98 1.27 1.77 20.50
C ASN A 98 1.82 1.93 19.07
N ILE A 99 2.69 1.01 18.66
CA ILE A 99 3.23 1.02 17.28
C ILE A 99 2.12 0.68 16.28
N ILE A 100 1.38 -0.40 16.51
CA ILE A 100 0.25 -0.77 15.64
C ILE A 100 -0.79 0.36 15.58
N ALA A 101 -1.11 0.98 16.73
CA ALA A 101 -2.03 2.11 16.79
C ALA A 101 -1.62 3.27 15.86
N ARG A 102 -0.31 3.53 15.68
CA ARG A 102 0.20 4.54 14.74
C ARG A 102 -0.15 4.22 13.28
N TYR A 103 -0.11 2.94 12.88
CA TYR A 103 -0.45 2.51 11.52
C TYR A 103 -1.96 2.44 11.28
N VAL A 104 -2.72 2.23 12.34
CA VAL A 104 -4.18 2.16 12.31
C VAL A 104 -4.82 3.54 12.42
N SER A 105 -4.24 4.49 13.17
CA SER A 105 -4.86 5.79 13.47
C SER A 105 -4.99 6.70 12.25
N VAL A 106 -4.05 6.66 11.31
CA VAL A 106 -4.05 7.54 10.13
C VAL A 106 -5.28 7.30 9.22
N ASP A 107 -5.72 8.34 8.52
CA ASP A 107 -6.85 8.22 7.61
C ASP A 107 -6.53 7.28 6.44
N LEU A 108 -5.37 7.43 5.79
CA LEU A 108 -4.92 6.56 4.69
C LEU A 108 -3.57 5.92 5.02
N LEU A 109 -3.51 4.59 4.93
CA LEU A 109 -2.26 3.83 5.00
C LEU A 109 -1.84 3.37 3.60
N ILE A 110 -0.60 3.70 3.20
CA ILE A 110 0.04 3.14 2.02
C ILE A 110 1.04 2.10 2.52
N LEU A 111 0.73 0.82 2.28
CA LEU A 111 1.56 -0.34 2.63
C LEU A 111 2.25 -0.85 1.37
N ASP A 112 3.52 -0.50 1.20
CA ASP A 112 4.30 -0.83 0.02
C ASP A 112 5.22 -2.03 0.24
N GLU A 113 5.73 -2.58 -0.84
CA GLU A 113 6.68 -3.69 -0.86
C GLU A 113 6.16 -4.97 -0.18
N ILE A 114 4.86 -5.24 -0.26
CA ILE A 114 4.28 -6.49 0.24
C ILE A 114 4.93 -7.66 -0.51
N GLY A 115 5.59 -8.57 0.24
CA GLY A 115 6.28 -9.73 -0.29
C GLY A 115 7.67 -9.46 -0.87
N ALA A 116 8.23 -8.26 -0.70
CA ALA A 116 9.61 -7.97 -1.12
C ALA A 116 10.64 -8.76 -0.31
N PHE A 117 10.34 -9.04 0.94
CA PHE A 117 11.15 -9.87 1.82
C PHE A 117 10.50 -11.24 2.00
N ARG A 118 11.20 -12.31 1.61
CA ARG A 118 10.72 -13.69 1.77
C ARG A 118 11.00 -14.17 3.20
N GLY A 119 10.09 -14.97 3.76
CA GLY A 119 10.31 -15.66 5.02
C GLY A 119 10.01 -14.85 6.27
N ILE A 120 8.89 -14.11 6.27
CA ILE A 120 8.33 -13.56 7.51
C ILE A 120 7.82 -14.70 8.40
N SER A 121 8.06 -14.58 9.71
CA SER A 121 7.60 -15.55 10.71
C SER A 121 6.08 -15.47 10.90
N GLU A 122 5.46 -16.53 11.45
CA GLU A 122 4.03 -16.53 11.78
C GLU A 122 3.64 -15.33 12.65
N ARG A 123 4.47 -14.99 13.65
CA ARG A 123 4.24 -13.83 14.52
C ARG A 123 4.24 -12.50 13.75
N GLU A 124 5.07 -12.37 12.73
CA GLU A 124 5.10 -11.17 11.85
C GLU A 124 3.84 -11.11 10.97
N LYS A 125 3.34 -12.25 10.52
CA LYS A 125 2.06 -12.34 9.81
C LYS A 125 0.90 -11.93 10.72
N ASP A 126 0.90 -12.33 11.99
CA ASP A 126 -0.10 -11.91 12.98
C ASP A 126 -0.13 -10.38 13.15
N TYR A 127 1.02 -9.72 13.18
CA TYR A 127 1.07 -8.25 13.26
C TYR A 127 0.54 -7.58 11.99
N LEU A 128 0.86 -8.12 10.81
CA LEU A 128 0.28 -7.63 9.54
C LEU A 128 -1.22 -7.80 9.53
N PHE A 129 -1.71 -8.97 9.97
CA PHE A 129 -3.13 -9.24 10.11
C PHE A 129 -3.78 -8.23 11.07
N GLU A 130 -3.20 -7.97 12.23
CA GLU A 130 -3.75 -7.01 13.21
C GLU A 130 -3.92 -5.61 12.61
N VAL A 131 -2.92 -5.13 11.86
CA VAL A 131 -3.00 -3.82 11.17
C VAL A 131 -4.09 -3.82 10.11
N ILE A 132 -4.11 -4.83 9.22
CA ILE A 132 -5.06 -4.93 8.11
C ILE A 132 -6.48 -5.09 8.66
N ASN A 133 -6.68 -6.02 9.61
CA ASN A 133 -7.99 -6.31 10.20
C ASN A 133 -8.57 -5.12 10.94
N THR A 134 -7.76 -4.45 11.76
CA THR A 134 -8.26 -3.29 12.52
C THR A 134 -8.65 -2.14 11.60
N ARG A 135 -7.92 -1.92 10.49
CA ARG A 135 -8.31 -0.91 9.50
C ARG A 135 -9.58 -1.31 8.76
N TYR A 136 -9.70 -2.59 8.40
CA TYR A 136 -10.91 -3.15 7.79
C TYR A 136 -12.14 -2.93 8.71
N GLU A 137 -12.06 -3.31 9.99
CA GLU A 137 -13.14 -3.13 10.97
C GLU A 137 -13.51 -1.64 11.18
N GLN A 138 -12.53 -0.74 11.08
CA GLN A 138 -12.73 0.71 11.20
C GLN A 138 -13.12 1.37 9.87
N MET A 139 -13.34 0.61 8.82
CA MET A 139 -13.69 1.11 7.48
C MET A 139 -12.68 2.15 6.95
N LYS A 140 -11.41 2.02 7.30
CA LYS A 140 -10.35 2.93 6.89
C LYS A 140 -9.70 2.49 5.58
N PRO A 141 -9.57 3.38 4.58
CA PRO A 141 -9.00 3.02 3.30
C PRO A 141 -7.52 2.65 3.40
N MET A 142 -7.10 1.76 2.51
CA MET A 142 -5.71 1.34 2.37
C MET A 142 -5.26 1.34 0.90
N ILE A 143 -3.96 1.54 0.69
CA ILE A 143 -3.31 1.23 -0.59
C ILE A 143 -2.27 0.16 -0.32
N ALA A 144 -2.43 -1.00 -0.96
CA ALA A 144 -1.52 -2.13 -0.87
C ALA A 144 -0.74 -2.26 -2.17
N VAL A 145 0.59 -2.30 -2.09
CA VAL A 145 1.48 -2.36 -3.27
C VAL A 145 2.36 -3.60 -3.19
N SER A 146 2.38 -4.39 -4.27
CA SER A 146 3.17 -5.61 -4.34
C SER A 146 3.79 -5.84 -5.73
N ASN A 147 4.95 -6.50 -5.74
CA ASN A 147 5.54 -7.04 -6.96
C ASN A 147 5.19 -8.52 -7.18
N LEU A 148 4.47 -9.13 -6.25
CA LEU A 148 3.99 -10.50 -6.37
C LEU A 148 2.78 -10.58 -7.29
N ARG A 149 2.50 -11.80 -7.76
CA ARG A 149 1.23 -12.15 -8.43
C ARG A 149 0.09 -12.15 -7.42
N LEU A 150 -1.15 -12.10 -7.91
CA LEU A 150 -2.32 -12.12 -7.04
C LEU A 150 -2.45 -13.43 -6.29
N SER A 151 -2.39 -14.57 -7.02
CA SER A 151 -2.58 -15.92 -6.51
C SER A 151 -1.48 -16.88 -6.98
N GLY A 152 -1.37 -18.03 -6.34
CA GLY A 152 -0.38 -19.08 -6.60
C GLY A 152 0.72 -19.15 -5.52
N VAL A 153 1.73 -19.98 -5.75
CA VAL A 153 2.77 -20.31 -4.73
C VAL A 153 3.56 -19.08 -4.26
N ASP A 154 3.97 -18.21 -5.20
CA ASP A 154 4.71 -16.97 -4.91
C ASP A 154 3.78 -15.77 -5.12
N SER A 155 2.71 -15.65 -4.33
CA SER A 155 1.68 -14.64 -4.48
C SER A 155 1.51 -13.77 -3.24
N ILE A 156 0.78 -12.66 -3.40
CA ILE A 156 0.38 -11.82 -2.27
C ILE A 156 -0.56 -12.57 -1.31
N GLU A 157 -1.46 -13.43 -1.85
CA GLU A 157 -2.33 -14.32 -1.10
C GLU A 157 -1.52 -15.27 -0.20
N ALA A 158 -0.54 -15.99 -0.77
CA ALA A 158 0.32 -16.90 -0.01
C ALA A 158 1.19 -16.17 1.03
N TYR A 159 1.60 -14.92 0.74
CA TYR A 159 2.42 -14.12 1.65
C TYR A 159 1.64 -13.59 2.85
N LEU A 160 0.42 -13.10 2.63
CA LEU A 160 -0.42 -12.49 3.66
C LEU A 160 -1.28 -13.49 4.41
N GLU A 161 -1.40 -14.72 3.91
CA GLU A 161 -2.39 -15.73 4.28
C GLU A 161 -3.85 -15.32 3.97
N GLU A 162 -4.69 -16.34 3.83
CA GLU A 162 -6.08 -16.20 3.41
C GLU A 162 -6.85 -15.12 4.19
N ARG A 163 -6.77 -15.14 5.53
CA ARG A 163 -7.51 -14.21 6.40
C ARG A 163 -7.16 -12.73 6.18
N SER A 164 -5.89 -12.41 5.91
CA SER A 164 -5.44 -11.02 5.65
C SER A 164 -5.76 -10.62 4.22
N PHE A 165 -5.59 -11.56 3.30
CA PHE A 165 -5.83 -11.36 1.88
C PHE A 165 -7.31 -11.10 1.58
N ASP A 166 -8.23 -11.89 2.17
CA ASP A 166 -9.67 -11.71 2.02
C ASP A 166 -10.12 -10.32 2.43
N ARG A 167 -9.65 -9.82 3.58
CA ARG A 167 -9.98 -8.46 4.06
C ARG A 167 -9.47 -7.37 3.13
N LEU A 168 -8.29 -7.56 2.55
CA LEU A 168 -7.77 -6.63 1.55
C LEU A 168 -8.58 -6.64 0.26
N CYS A 169 -9.14 -7.80 -0.11
CA CYS A 169 -9.83 -8.01 -1.38
C CYS A 169 -11.32 -7.65 -1.35
N GLU A 170 -11.99 -7.70 -0.20
CA GLU A 170 -13.44 -7.56 -0.10
C GLU A 170 -13.99 -6.30 -0.79
N GLN A 171 -13.32 -5.16 -0.63
CA GLN A 171 -13.67 -3.91 -1.31
C GLN A 171 -12.50 -3.37 -2.14
N ALA A 172 -11.71 -4.28 -2.72
CA ALA A 172 -10.52 -3.89 -3.44
C ALA A 172 -10.80 -3.46 -4.88
N ARG A 173 -10.19 -2.34 -5.26
CA ARG A 173 -9.92 -2.02 -6.66
C ARG A 173 -8.55 -2.55 -7.03
N LEU A 174 -8.51 -3.60 -7.84
CA LEU A 174 -7.28 -4.19 -8.36
C LEU A 174 -6.80 -3.45 -9.60
N VAL A 175 -5.52 -3.05 -9.59
CA VAL A 175 -4.83 -2.47 -10.74
C VAL A 175 -3.55 -3.25 -11.02
N VAL A 176 -3.44 -3.80 -12.23
CA VAL A 176 -2.30 -4.63 -12.66
C VAL A 176 -1.37 -3.83 -13.54
N PHE A 177 -0.08 -3.83 -13.20
CA PHE A 177 0.99 -3.10 -13.88
C PHE A 177 1.84 -4.09 -14.68
N GLY A 178 1.50 -4.31 -15.96
CA GLY A 178 2.07 -5.34 -16.82
C GLY A 178 3.03 -4.84 -17.92
N TRP A 179 3.45 -3.57 -17.88
CA TRP A 179 4.35 -2.96 -18.86
C TRP A 179 5.80 -2.93 -18.40
N GLU A 180 6.69 -2.46 -19.30
CA GLU A 180 8.11 -2.38 -19.02
C GLU A 180 8.46 -1.32 -17.96
N SER A 181 9.59 -1.58 -17.28
CA SER A 181 10.09 -0.72 -16.22
C SER A 181 10.59 0.64 -16.76
N PHE A 182 10.02 1.74 -16.26
CA PHE A 182 10.53 3.09 -16.51
C PHE A 182 11.99 3.28 -16.12
N ARG A 183 12.47 2.58 -15.08
CA ARG A 183 13.86 2.70 -14.61
C ARG A 183 14.87 2.14 -15.60
N ARG A 184 14.44 1.24 -16.51
CA ARG A 184 15.32 0.64 -17.53
C ARG A 184 15.34 1.47 -18.81
N LYS A 185 14.28 2.21 -19.14
CA LYS A 185 14.23 3.09 -20.31
C LYS A 185 15.26 4.23 -20.27
N SER A 186 15.72 4.63 -19.09
CA SER A 186 16.76 5.67 -18.92
C SER A 186 18.20 5.14 -19.01
N LEU A 187 18.40 3.85 -19.23
CA LEU A 187 19.74 3.21 -19.35
C LEU A 187 20.07 2.83 -20.80
N CYS A 188 19.13 3.00 -21.71
CA CYS A 188 19.26 2.89 -23.16
C CYS A 188 19.11 4.27 -23.80
#